data_5fc3f4f7ee27c6e8f11e0a0376348b0e
#
_entry.id   5fc3f4f7ee27c6e8f11e0a0376348b0e
#
_cell.length_a   1.000
_cell.length_b   1.000
_cell.length_c   1.000
_cell.angle_alpha   90.00
_cell.angle_beta   90.00
_cell.angle_gamma   90.00
#
_symmetry.space_group_name_H-M   'P 1'
#
loop_
_entity.id
_entity.type
_entity.pdbx_description
1 polymer ?
#
loop_
_entity_poly.entity_id
_entity_poly.type
_entity_poly.pdbx_seq_one_letter_code
_entity_poly.pdbx_strand_id
1 'polypeptide(L)'
;MPYLLVAPPVLFWGFLVMAFSGLCIAVSLGELASALPHSGGQYYWVGKLGPPSCRRFLSFMIGIVSWASGLCVTASVSLVVTQIILSMISMTHPSFEPEPWVTFVGYQIINLAAFGFNFFEHSLPWVSRSLLIFTPAMLFAVFVSCLAGGSHKQGAHMVFLDIPNISGWPNSIAFLIGLNPSAWSFSCLDAITHLADEIPQPRKNIPKALLCTVALGFCTGLPIVLAFAFSVQDLDAALSATVPSLEIFR
;
A
#
# COMPACT_ATOMS: atom_id res chain seq x y z
N MET A 1 15.45 10.35 -7.11
CA MET A 1 14.80 10.61 -5.82
C MET A 1 14.42 9.34 -5.02
N PRO A 2 14.96 8.15 -5.25
CA PRO A 2 14.60 6.96 -4.48
C PRO A 2 15.31 6.83 -3.12
N TYR A 3 16.38 7.58 -2.90
CA TYR A 3 17.35 7.36 -1.83
C TYR A 3 16.85 7.58 -0.38
N LEU A 4 15.74 8.26 -0.19
CA LEU A 4 15.16 8.50 1.15
C LEU A 4 14.06 7.51 1.52
N LEU A 5 13.53 6.83 0.52
CA LEU A 5 12.35 5.98 0.67
C LEU A 5 12.66 4.62 1.31
N VAL A 6 13.94 4.28 1.45
CA VAL A 6 14.38 2.92 1.86
C VAL A 6 15.24 2.92 3.12
N ALA A 7 15.57 4.09 3.72
CA ALA A 7 16.30 4.11 4.98
C ALA A 7 15.52 3.34 6.06
N PRO A 8 16.09 2.28 6.67
CA PRO A 8 15.39 1.41 7.61
C PRO A 8 14.68 2.14 8.76
N PRO A 9 15.27 3.16 9.40
CA PRO A 9 14.59 3.91 10.47
C PRO A 9 13.36 4.68 9.96
N VAL A 10 13.43 5.23 8.75
CA VAL A 10 12.30 5.98 8.15
C VAL A 10 11.15 5.05 7.83
N LEU A 11 11.44 3.83 7.36
CA LEU A 11 10.42 2.80 7.14
C LEU A 11 9.77 2.38 8.46
N PHE A 12 10.55 2.12 9.50
CA PHE A 12 10.03 1.69 10.80
C PHE A 12 9.19 2.79 11.48
N TRP A 13 9.79 3.95 11.71
CA TRP A 13 9.10 5.05 12.39
C TRP A 13 7.95 5.61 11.54
N GLY A 14 8.17 5.69 10.22
CA GLY A 14 7.13 6.08 9.27
C GLY A 14 5.94 5.13 9.28
N PHE A 15 6.18 3.82 9.36
CA PHE A 15 5.11 2.83 9.45
C PHE A 15 4.28 3.02 10.73
N LEU A 16 4.91 3.26 11.89
CA LEU A 16 4.20 3.52 13.14
C LEU A 16 3.35 4.80 13.08
N VAL A 17 3.91 5.89 12.54
CA VAL A 17 3.19 7.17 12.37
C VAL A 17 2.00 6.99 11.44
N MET A 18 2.18 6.29 10.32
CA MET A 18 1.10 6.07 9.35
C MET A 18 0.06 5.06 9.83
N ALA A 19 0.45 4.06 10.63
CA ALA A 19 -0.49 3.17 11.30
C ALA A 19 -1.42 3.92 12.27
N PHE A 20 -0.85 4.82 13.08
CA PHE A 20 -1.63 5.68 13.97
C PHE A 20 -2.57 6.62 13.19
N SER A 21 -2.05 7.25 12.13
CA SER A 21 -2.85 8.10 11.24
C SER A 21 -3.98 7.32 10.56
N GLY A 22 -3.67 6.11 10.06
CA GLY A 22 -4.65 5.20 9.47
C GLY A 22 -5.73 4.78 10.46
N LEU A 23 -5.37 4.55 11.73
CA LEU A 23 -6.34 4.27 12.79
C LEU A 23 -7.29 5.46 13.01
N CYS A 24 -6.77 6.67 13.10
CA CYS A 24 -7.60 7.88 13.24
C CYS A 24 -8.56 8.05 12.05
N ILE A 25 -8.07 7.82 10.83
CA ILE A 25 -8.90 7.86 9.62
C ILE A 25 -9.97 6.77 9.66
N ALA A 26 -9.61 5.52 10.01
CA ALA A 26 -10.55 4.40 10.08
C ALA A 26 -11.67 4.63 11.11
N VAL A 27 -11.33 5.19 12.27
CA VAL A 27 -12.33 5.56 13.29
C VAL A 27 -13.29 6.63 12.75
N SER A 28 -12.76 7.70 12.16
CA SER A 28 -13.56 8.80 11.62
C SER A 28 -14.48 8.35 10.48
N LEU A 29 -13.95 7.57 9.53
CA LEU A 29 -14.74 6.99 8.45
C LEU A 29 -15.79 5.99 8.99
N GLY A 30 -15.43 5.23 10.01
CA GLY A 30 -16.34 4.28 10.66
C GLY A 30 -17.52 4.95 11.34
N GLU A 31 -17.30 6.06 12.04
CA GLU A 31 -18.35 6.87 12.64
C GLU A 31 -19.30 7.44 11.59
N LEU A 32 -18.75 8.01 10.52
CA LEU A 32 -19.54 8.55 9.41
C LEU A 32 -20.34 7.47 8.69
N ALA A 33 -19.74 6.31 8.41
CA ALA A 33 -20.40 5.19 7.78
C ALA A 33 -21.49 4.56 8.68
N SER A 34 -21.30 4.59 10.00
CA SER A 34 -22.31 4.13 10.95
C SER A 34 -23.52 5.09 11.00
N ALA A 35 -23.27 6.39 10.99
CA ALA A 35 -24.32 7.40 11.03
C ALA A 35 -25.08 7.52 9.69
N LEU A 36 -24.34 7.55 8.59
CA LEU A 36 -24.81 7.82 7.23
C LEU A 36 -24.30 6.75 6.25
N PRO A 37 -24.78 5.48 6.35
CA PRO A 37 -24.36 4.42 5.43
C PRO A 37 -24.92 4.70 4.04
N HIS A 38 -24.02 4.88 3.08
CA HIS A 38 -24.37 5.14 1.67
C HIS A 38 -23.16 4.86 0.80
N SER A 39 -23.35 4.19 -0.34
CA SER A 39 -22.28 3.83 -1.30
C SER A 39 -21.54 5.04 -1.90
N GLY A 40 -22.14 6.22 -1.81
CA GLY A 40 -21.46 7.48 -2.15
C GLY A 40 -20.32 7.86 -1.20
N GLY A 41 -20.22 7.25 0.00
CA GLY A 41 -19.12 7.51 0.93
C GLY A 41 -18.88 8.98 1.20
N GLN A 42 -17.64 9.41 1.05
CA GLN A 42 -17.18 10.76 1.42
C GLN A 42 -17.92 11.88 0.71
N TYR A 43 -18.18 11.79 -0.61
CA TYR A 43 -18.89 12.85 -1.32
C TYR A 43 -20.34 13.01 -0.87
N TYR A 44 -20.98 11.90 -0.49
CA TYR A 44 -22.33 11.93 0.06
C TYR A 44 -22.36 12.62 1.42
N TRP A 45 -21.41 12.29 2.31
CA TRP A 45 -21.33 12.91 3.64
C TRP A 45 -21.10 14.40 3.55
N VAL A 46 -20.20 14.84 2.67
CA VAL A 46 -19.96 16.27 2.44
C VAL A 46 -21.20 16.97 1.86
N GLY A 47 -21.93 16.31 0.99
CA GLY A 47 -23.20 16.82 0.46
C GLY A 47 -24.28 17.00 1.54
N LYS A 48 -24.24 16.19 2.61
CA LYS A 48 -25.20 16.26 3.75
C LYS A 48 -24.74 17.19 4.86
N LEU A 49 -23.47 17.12 5.25
CA LEU A 49 -22.92 17.79 6.44
C LEU A 49 -22.26 19.14 6.10
N GLY A 50 -21.90 19.36 4.84
CA GLY A 50 -21.22 20.57 4.40
C GLY A 50 -22.08 21.84 4.51
N PRO A 51 -21.42 23.03 4.57
CA PRO A 51 -22.11 24.31 4.62
C PRO A 51 -23.06 24.50 3.42
N PRO A 52 -24.28 24.99 3.61
CA PRO A 52 -25.27 25.13 2.54
C PRO A 52 -24.78 25.92 1.33
N SER A 53 -23.89 26.89 1.54
CA SER A 53 -23.36 27.77 0.49
C SER A 53 -22.45 27.08 -0.50
N CYS A 54 -21.69 26.04 -0.08
CA CYS A 54 -20.68 25.39 -0.92
C CYS A 54 -20.76 23.86 -0.96
N ARG A 55 -21.70 23.22 -0.24
CA ARG A 55 -21.79 21.75 -0.12
C ARG A 55 -21.86 21.04 -1.47
N ARG A 56 -22.55 21.60 -2.47
CA ARG A 56 -22.64 21.00 -3.81
C ARG A 56 -21.27 20.96 -4.51
N PHE A 57 -20.58 22.09 -4.45
CA PHE A 57 -19.25 22.21 -5.04
C PHE A 57 -18.24 21.28 -4.34
N LEU A 58 -18.21 21.29 -3.00
CA LEU A 58 -17.31 20.43 -2.23
C LEU A 58 -17.59 18.94 -2.45
N SER A 59 -18.86 18.54 -2.47
CA SER A 59 -19.26 17.16 -2.76
C SER A 59 -18.81 16.72 -4.15
N PHE A 60 -18.99 17.56 -5.17
CA PHE A 60 -18.55 17.31 -6.53
C PHE A 60 -17.02 17.18 -6.63
N MET A 61 -16.29 18.11 -6.00
CA MET A 61 -14.82 18.07 -5.98
C MET A 61 -14.29 16.79 -5.32
N ILE A 62 -14.86 16.39 -4.19
CA ILE A 62 -14.47 15.15 -3.52
C ILE A 62 -14.77 13.93 -4.40
N GLY A 63 -15.92 13.91 -5.08
CA GLY A 63 -16.25 12.82 -6.01
C GLY A 63 -15.23 12.69 -7.14
N ILE A 64 -14.80 13.81 -7.74
CA ILE A 64 -13.76 13.80 -8.79
C ILE A 64 -12.42 13.34 -8.24
N VAL A 65 -12.01 13.86 -7.07
CA VAL A 65 -10.72 13.49 -6.46
C VAL A 65 -10.72 12.00 -6.07
N SER A 66 -11.80 11.49 -5.50
CA SER A 66 -11.94 10.06 -5.16
C SER A 66 -11.87 9.17 -6.42
N TRP A 67 -12.55 9.55 -7.50
CA TRP A 67 -12.48 8.85 -8.77
C TRP A 67 -11.06 8.87 -9.36
N ALA A 68 -10.41 10.04 -9.39
CA ALA A 68 -9.04 10.18 -9.88
C ALA A 68 -8.05 9.36 -9.02
N SER A 69 -8.24 9.34 -7.70
CA SER A 69 -7.46 8.50 -6.78
C SER A 69 -7.56 7.03 -7.14
N GLY A 70 -8.78 6.52 -7.38
CA GLY A 70 -8.99 5.13 -7.80
C GLY A 70 -8.25 4.78 -9.10
N LEU A 71 -8.26 5.68 -10.10
CA LEU A 71 -7.50 5.50 -11.34
C LEU A 71 -5.99 5.44 -11.07
N CYS A 72 -5.46 6.38 -10.27
CA CYS A 72 -4.04 6.41 -9.92
C CYS A 72 -3.60 5.16 -9.17
N VAL A 73 -4.40 4.68 -8.23
CA VAL A 73 -4.11 3.45 -7.46
C VAL A 73 -4.06 2.25 -8.41
N THR A 74 -5.07 2.07 -9.26
CA THR A 74 -5.13 0.95 -10.21
C THR A 74 -3.92 0.96 -11.14
N ALA A 75 -3.59 2.12 -11.71
CA ALA A 75 -2.43 2.29 -12.58
C ALA A 75 -1.11 1.96 -11.85
N SER A 76 -0.96 2.45 -10.62
CA SER A 76 0.26 2.22 -9.82
C SER A 76 0.43 0.74 -9.45
N VAL A 77 -0.64 0.07 -9.01
CA VAL A 77 -0.58 -1.37 -8.66
C VAL A 77 -0.22 -2.21 -9.88
N SER A 78 -0.83 -1.95 -11.03
CA SER A 78 -0.50 -2.66 -12.28
C SER A 78 0.96 -2.47 -12.69
N LEU A 79 1.50 -1.26 -12.52
CA LEU A 79 2.91 -0.97 -12.80
C LEU A 79 3.84 -1.71 -11.84
N VAL A 80 3.54 -1.69 -10.55
CA VAL A 80 4.36 -2.39 -9.52
C VAL A 80 4.38 -3.89 -9.78
N VAL A 81 3.24 -4.52 -10.07
CA VAL A 81 3.18 -5.95 -10.42
C VAL A 81 4.06 -6.25 -11.64
N THR A 82 3.98 -5.40 -12.67
CA THR A 82 4.83 -5.55 -13.87
C THR A 82 6.31 -5.46 -13.52
N GLN A 83 6.71 -4.46 -12.73
CA GLN A 83 8.09 -4.27 -12.32
C GLN A 83 8.62 -5.44 -11.50
N ILE A 84 7.83 -5.99 -10.59
CA ILE A 84 8.19 -7.19 -9.81
C ILE A 84 8.46 -8.37 -10.75
N ILE A 85 7.56 -8.65 -11.69
CA ILE A 85 7.71 -9.76 -12.65
C ILE A 85 8.99 -9.57 -13.49
N LEU A 86 9.20 -8.39 -14.05
CA LEU A 86 10.39 -8.11 -14.87
C LEU A 86 11.68 -8.20 -14.06
N SER A 87 11.68 -7.72 -12.81
CA SER A 87 12.85 -7.84 -11.93
C SER A 87 13.13 -9.29 -11.56
N MET A 88 12.13 -10.13 -11.35
CA MET A 88 12.32 -11.58 -11.14
C MET A 88 12.93 -12.25 -12.37
N ILE A 89 12.50 -11.87 -13.58
CA ILE A 89 13.10 -12.38 -14.83
C ILE A 89 14.57 -11.95 -14.93
N SER A 90 14.89 -10.69 -14.63
CA SER A 90 16.28 -10.18 -14.65
C SER A 90 17.18 -10.90 -13.63
N MET A 91 16.64 -11.31 -12.48
CA MET A 91 17.40 -12.11 -11.49
C MET A 91 17.77 -13.50 -12.01
N THR A 92 16.88 -14.12 -12.80
CA THR A 92 17.12 -15.46 -13.37
C THR A 92 17.89 -15.41 -14.69
N HIS A 93 17.82 -14.31 -15.41
CA HIS A 93 18.48 -14.10 -16.70
C HIS A 93 19.27 -12.78 -16.68
N PRO A 94 20.52 -12.77 -16.22
CA PRO A 94 21.32 -11.55 -16.05
C PRO A 94 21.56 -10.75 -17.34
N SER A 95 21.40 -11.37 -18.50
CA SER A 95 21.49 -10.69 -19.81
C SER A 95 20.21 -9.96 -20.21
N PHE A 96 19.13 -10.11 -19.45
CA PHE A 96 17.86 -9.47 -19.75
C PHE A 96 17.77 -8.13 -19.01
N GLU A 97 17.87 -7.05 -19.77
CA GLU A 97 17.58 -5.69 -19.30
C GLU A 97 16.23 -5.25 -19.87
N PRO A 98 15.23 -4.99 -19.02
CA PRO A 98 13.89 -4.63 -19.49
C PRO A 98 13.92 -3.23 -20.10
N GLU A 99 13.73 -3.12 -21.41
CA GLU A 99 13.53 -1.86 -22.09
C GLU A 99 12.16 -1.23 -21.72
N PRO A 100 11.99 0.10 -21.83
CA PRO A 100 10.74 0.80 -21.49
C PRO A 100 9.50 0.25 -22.19
N TRP A 101 9.62 -0.19 -23.44
CA TRP A 101 8.50 -0.76 -24.19
C TRP A 101 8.06 -2.14 -23.62
N VAL A 102 8.98 -2.94 -23.08
CA VAL A 102 8.68 -4.23 -22.42
C VAL A 102 7.86 -3.97 -21.17
N THR A 103 8.24 -2.97 -20.38
CA THR A 103 7.48 -2.54 -19.20
C THR A 103 6.09 -2.07 -19.60
N PHE A 104 5.95 -1.30 -20.68
CA PHE A 104 4.65 -0.86 -21.18
C PHE A 104 3.76 -2.02 -21.61
N VAL A 105 4.30 -2.96 -22.36
CA VAL A 105 3.55 -4.16 -22.81
C VAL A 105 3.13 -5.01 -21.62
N GLY A 106 4.04 -5.26 -20.67
CA GLY A 106 3.73 -5.99 -19.43
C GLY A 106 2.62 -5.30 -18.64
N TYR A 107 2.69 -3.98 -18.48
CA TYR A 107 1.65 -3.18 -17.84
C TYR A 107 0.29 -3.35 -18.54
N GLN A 108 0.23 -3.31 -19.87
CA GLN A 108 -1.01 -3.50 -20.62
C GLN A 108 -1.57 -4.91 -20.46
N ILE A 109 -0.72 -5.94 -20.45
CA ILE A 109 -1.15 -7.33 -20.24
C ILE A 109 -1.80 -7.47 -18.85
N ILE A 110 -1.21 -6.91 -17.80
CA ILE A 110 -1.77 -6.95 -16.44
C ILE A 110 -3.13 -6.23 -16.39
N ASN A 111 -3.24 -5.05 -17.02
CA ASN A 111 -4.51 -4.32 -17.06
C ASN A 111 -5.60 -5.07 -17.83
N LEU A 112 -5.26 -5.66 -18.99
CA LEU A 112 -6.20 -6.46 -19.78
C LEU A 112 -6.64 -7.72 -19.03
N ALA A 113 -5.73 -8.37 -18.31
CA ALA A 113 -6.07 -9.52 -17.46
C ALA A 113 -7.02 -9.10 -16.33
N ALA A 114 -6.71 -8.02 -15.61
CA ALA A 114 -7.57 -7.47 -14.56
C ALA A 114 -8.95 -7.07 -15.11
N PHE A 115 -8.99 -6.41 -16.27
CA PHE A 115 -10.24 -6.07 -16.95
C PHE A 115 -11.04 -7.31 -17.33
N GLY A 116 -10.39 -8.35 -17.88
CA GLY A 116 -11.02 -9.62 -18.21
C GLY A 116 -11.67 -10.30 -17.00
N PHE A 117 -11.01 -10.26 -15.82
CA PHE A 117 -11.57 -10.81 -14.59
C PHE A 117 -12.86 -10.13 -14.13
N ASN A 118 -13.06 -8.83 -14.45
CA ASN A 118 -14.28 -8.12 -14.09
C ASN A 118 -15.54 -8.62 -14.82
N PHE A 119 -15.40 -9.35 -15.93
CA PHE A 119 -16.54 -9.99 -16.60
C PHE A 119 -17.07 -11.23 -15.88
N PHE A 120 -16.31 -11.77 -14.92
CA PHE A 120 -16.66 -12.96 -14.19
C PHE A 120 -17.09 -12.64 -12.74
N GLU A 121 -18.16 -11.87 -12.58
CA GLU A 121 -18.67 -11.44 -11.25
C GLU A 121 -18.84 -12.62 -10.28
N HIS A 122 -19.25 -13.78 -10.78
CA HIS A 122 -19.47 -14.99 -9.99
C HIS A 122 -18.21 -15.54 -9.32
N SER A 123 -17.04 -15.28 -9.91
CA SER A 123 -15.75 -15.75 -9.39
C SER A 123 -15.12 -14.79 -8.38
N LEU A 124 -15.52 -13.52 -8.35
CA LEU A 124 -14.95 -12.50 -7.46
C LEU A 124 -15.01 -12.86 -5.97
N PRO A 125 -16.15 -13.37 -5.42
CA PRO A 125 -16.20 -13.77 -4.01
C PRO A 125 -15.29 -14.94 -3.69
N TRP A 126 -15.12 -15.87 -4.64
CA TRP A 126 -14.23 -17.02 -4.47
C TRP A 126 -12.76 -16.61 -4.50
N VAL A 127 -12.40 -15.74 -5.43
CA VAL A 127 -11.05 -15.16 -5.52
C VAL A 127 -10.73 -14.40 -4.24
N SER A 128 -11.62 -13.53 -3.75
CA SER A 128 -11.43 -12.77 -2.52
C SER A 128 -11.22 -13.66 -1.30
N ARG A 129 -11.99 -14.76 -1.16
CA ARG A 129 -11.82 -15.74 -0.08
C ARG A 129 -10.48 -16.46 -0.18
N SER A 130 -10.07 -16.84 -1.39
CA SER A 130 -8.78 -17.49 -1.62
C SER A 130 -7.63 -16.55 -1.25
N LEU A 131 -7.68 -15.29 -1.65
CA LEU A 131 -6.69 -14.27 -1.33
C LEU A 131 -6.59 -14.03 0.19
N LEU A 132 -7.70 -14.10 0.92
CA LEU A 132 -7.71 -13.98 2.39
C LEU A 132 -6.84 -15.05 3.08
N ILE A 133 -6.73 -16.24 2.49
CA ILE A 133 -5.92 -17.34 3.01
C ILE A 133 -4.50 -17.28 2.47
N PHE A 134 -4.35 -17.06 1.15
CA PHE A 134 -3.04 -17.07 0.51
C PHE A 134 -2.16 -15.88 0.91
N THR A 135 -2.74 -14.68 1.08
CA THR A 135 -1.96 -13.48 1.43
C THR A 135 -1.21 -13.62 2.76
N PRO A 136 -1.83 -14.03 3.88
CA PRO A 136 -1.10 -14.25 5.13
C PRO A 136 -0.06 -15.36 5.01
N ALA A 137 -0.36 -16.44 4.28
CA ALA A 137 0.58 -17.54 4.06
C ALA A 137 1.82 -17.07 3.28
N MET A 138 1.63 -16.28 2.22
CA MET A 138 2.72 -15.69 1.45
C MET A 138 3.54 -14.69 2.29
N LEU A 139 2.89 -13.83 3.07
CA LEU A 139 3.56 -12.91 3.98
C LEU A 139 4.43 -13.67 5.00
N PHE A 140 3.89 -14.76 5.55
CA PHE A 140 4.64 -15.61 6.47
C PHE A 140 5.85 -16.27 5.78
N ALA A 141 5.69 -16.77 4.55
CA ALA A 141 6.79 -17.31 3.76
C ALA A 141 7.89 -16.27 3.49
N VAL A 142 7.52 -15.05 3.10
CA VAL A 142 8.46 -13.93 2.91
C VAL A 142 9.17 -13.60 4.22
N PHE A 143 8.43 -13.50 5.33
CA PHE A 143 9.00 -13.26 6.66
C PHE A 143 10.05 -14.31 7.05
N VAL A 144 9.71 -15.59 6.89
CA VAL A 144 10.64 -16.69 7.19
C VAL A 144 11.84 -16.64 6.25
N SER A 145 11.65 -16.38 4.96
CA SER A 145 12.74 -16.25 3.99
C SER A 145 13.69 -15.12 4.33
N CYS A 146 13.17 -13.95 4.76
CA CYS A 146 13.99 -12.83 5.22
C CYS A 146 14.79 -13.18 6.49
N LEU A 147 14.20 -13.94 7.40
CA LEU A 147 14.91 -14.36 8.62
C LEU A 147 15.96 -15.45 8.34
N ALA A 148 15.68 -16.39 7.44
CA ALA A 148 16.57 -17.48 7.08
C ALA A 148 17.67 -17.05 6.07
N GLY A 149 17.37 -16.06 5.22
CA GLY A 149 18.32 -15.52 4.24
C GLY A 149 19.32 -14.56 4.91
N GLY A 150 20.53 -14.51 4.32
CA GLY A 150 21.58 -13.59 4.75
C GLY A 150 22.32 -14.05 6.02
N SER A 151 23.63 -14.21 5.88
CA SER A 151 24.56 -14.59 6.95
C SER A 151 24.80 -13.47 7.98
N HIS A 152 24.57 -12.22 7.57
CA HIS A 152 24.70 -11.05 8.42
C HIS A 152 23.36 -10.30 8.54
N LYS A 153 22.95 -10.01 9.77
CA LYS A 153 21.80 -9.13 10.05
C LYS A 153 22.32 -7.75 10.44
N GLN A 154 21.61 -6.71 10.02
CA GLN A 154 21.95 -5.34 10.37
C GLN A 154 21.83 -5.11 11.88
N GLY A 155 22.71 -4.25 12.43
CA GLY A 155 22.66 -3.88 13.83
C GLY A 155 21.40 -3.05 14.16
N ALA A 156 20.88 -3.22 15.36
CA ALA A 156 19.71 -2.47 15.82
C ALA A 156 19.90 -0.95 15.73
N HIS A 157 21.13 -0.44 15.91
CA HIS A 157 21.44 0.99 15.78
C HIS A 157 21.11 1.50 14.36
N MET A 158 21.53 0.76 13.33
CA MET A 158 21.25 1.11 11.94
C MET A 158 19.74 1.04 11.60
N VAL A 159 19.03 0.07 12.17
CA VAL A 159 17.60 -0.13 11.91
C VAL A 159 16.73 0.94 12.55
N PHE A 160 17.11 1.47 13.71
CA PHE A 160 16.24 2.36 14.47
C PHE A 160 16.73 3.81 14.58
N LEU A 161 18.02 4.08 14.40
CA LEU A 161 18.62 5.37 14.73
C LEU A 161 19.37 6.02 13.57
N ASP A 162 20.07 5.26 12.73
CA ASP A 162 20.88 5.81 11.66
C ASP A 162 20.03 6.22 10.48
N ILE A 163 19.74 7.52 10.35
CA ILE A 163 19.04 8.09 9.21
C ILE A 163 20.06 8.72 8.25
N PRO A 164 20.60 7.96 7.29
CA PRO A 164 21.45 8.53 6.26
C PRO A 164 20.63 9.44 5.35
N ASN A 165 20.82 10.73 5.48
CA ASN A 165 20.12 11.70 4.65
C ASN A 165 21.02 12.16 3.51
N ILE A 166 20.84 11.53 2.35
CA ILE A 166 21.55 11.89 1.10
C ILE A 166 20.63 12.64 0.12
N SER A 167 19.44 13.06 0.56
CA SER A 167 18.43 13.68 -0.30
C SER A 167 18.72 15.15 -0.67
N GLY A 168 19.64 15.80 0.03
CA GLY A 168 19.86 17.25 -0.09
C GLY A 168 18.83 18.12 0.62
N TRP A 169 17.79 17.54 1.23
CA TRP A 169 16.80 18.24 2.03
C TRP A 169 17.12 18.19 3.53
N PRO A 170 16.65 19.16 4.33
CA PRO A 170 16.73 19.07 5.80
C PRO A 170 16.04 17.79 6.31
N ASN A 171 16.57 17.22 7.40
CA ASN A 171 16.10 15.93 7.94
C ASN A 171 14.58 15.87 8.18
N SER A 172 13.97 16.98 8.59
CA SER A 172 12.52 17.03 8.82
C SER A 172 11.71 16.85 7.53
N ILE A 173 12.13 17.52 6.45
CA ILE A 173 11.48 17.40 5.12
C ILE A 173 11.76 16.02 4.55
N ALA A 174 12.98 15.55 4.68
CA ALA A 174 13.40 14.24 4.26
C ALA A 174 12.55 13.14 4.91
N PHE A 175 12.32 13.22 6.22
CA PHE A 175 11.44 12.29 6.95
C PHE A 175 10.00 12.34 6.43
N LEU A 176 9.42 13.54 6.22
CA LEU A 176 8.06 13.68 5.70
C LEU A 176 7.89 13.05 4.31
N ILE A 177 8.88 13.23 3.41
CA ILE A 177 8.87 12.57 2.10
C ILE A 177 8.97 11.05 2.26
N GLY A 178 9.79 10.59 3.21
CA GLY A 178 9.98 9.17 3.52
C GLY A 178 8.76 8.47 4.15
N LEU A 179 7.74 9.22 4.59
CA LEU A 179 6.46 8.64 5.03
C LEU A 179 5.63 8.05 3.88
N ASN A 180 5.91 8.45 2.63
CA ASN A 180 5.07 8.07 1.48
C ASN A 180 4.93 6.54 1.28
N PRO A 181 5.98 5.71 1.33
CA PRO A 181 5.84 4.26 1.24
C PRO A 181 4.98 3.66 2.36
N SER A 182 5.15 4.18 3.58
CA SER A 182 4.36 3.74 4.74
C SER A 182 2.89 4.17 4.62
N ALA A 183 2.63 5.34 4.02
CA ALA A 183 1.27 5.82 3.73
C ALA A 183 0.54 4.88 2.77
N TRP A 184 1.24 4.29 1.80
CA TRP A 184 0.69 3.29 0.89
C TRP A 184 0.10 2.09 1.62
N SER A 185 0.72 1.64 2.71
CA SER A 185 0.27 0.48 3.48
C SER A 185 -1.10 0.68 4.14
N PHE A 186 -1.51 1.93 4.37
CA PHE A 186 -2.78 2.30 4.99
C PHE A 186 -3.68 3.13 4.06
N SER A 187 -3.44 3.11 2.75
CA SER A 187 -4.29 3.77 1.75
C SER A 187 -5.54 2.95 1.43
N CYS A 188 -6.47 3.55 0.69
CA CYS A 188 -7.72 2.93 0.22
C CYS A 188 -8.66 2.43 1.34
N LEU A 189 -8.57 2.96 2.56
CA LEU A 189 -9.50 2.62 3.65
C LEU A 189 -10.95 3.00 3.32
N ASP A 190 -11.15 4.01 2.50
CA ASP A 190 -12.47 4.47 2.08
C ASP A 190 -13.17 3.52 1.09
N ALA A 191 -12.44 2.63 0.42
CA ALA A 191 -13.00 1.70 -0.56
C ALA A 191 -14.18 0.88 -0.03
N ILE A 192 -14.12 0.44 1.24
CA ILE A 192 -15.22 -0.32 1.85
C ILE A 192 -16.49 0.50 2.03
N THR A 193 -16.39 1.83 2.14
CA THR A 193 -17.55 2.70 2.31
C THR A 193 -18.42 2.75 1.04
N HIS A 194 -17.81 2.54 -0.13
CA HIS A 194 -18.49 2.47 -1.41
C HIS A 194 -19.29 1.18 -1.61
N LEU A 195 -19.06 0.17 -0.77
CA LEU A 195 -19.80 -1.08 -0.76
C LEU A 195 -20.96 -1.09 0.25
N ALA A 196 -21.35 0.07 0.79
CA ALA A 196 -22.34 0.18 1.87
C ALA A 196 -23.70 -0.43 1.51
N ASP A 197 -24.10 -0.39 0.23
CA ASP A 197 -25.40 -0.93 -0.21
C ASP A 197 -25.36 -2.46 -0.43
N GLU A 198 -24.16 -3.06 -0.51
CA GLU A 198 -23.95 -4.49 -0.73
C GLU A 198 -23.69 -5.24 0.60
N ILE A 199 -23.25 -4.52 1.63
CA ILE A 199 -22.85 -5.11 2.92
C ILE A 199 -24.08 -5.24 3.83
N PRO A 200 -24.36 -6.44 4.39
CA PRO A 200 -25.41 -6.58 5.38
C PRO A 200 -25.10 -5.79 6.65
N GLN A 201 -26.08 -5.08 7.20
CA GLN A 201 -25.93 -4.23 8.39
C GLN A 201 -24.73 -3.26 8.30
N PRO A 202 -24.65 -2.39 7.26
CA PRO A 202 -23.47 -1.57 6.98
C PRO A 202 -23.07 -0.68 8.17
N ARG A 203 -24.04 -0.17 8.93
CA ARG A 203 -23.80 0.64 10.14
C ARG A 203 -22.92 -0.03 11.18
N LYS A 204 -22.91 -1.36 11.25
CA LYS A 204 -22.10 -2.12 12.21
C LYS A 204 -20.87 -2.75 11.56
N ASN A 205 -21.03 -3.25 10.35
CA ASN A 205 -20.00 -4.06 9.70
C ASN A 205 -18.90 -3.21 9.05
N ILE A 206 -19.22 -2.03 8.48
CA ILE A 206 -18.20 -1.14 7.88
C ILE A 206 -17.22 -0.63 8.95
N PRO A 207 -17.65 -0.07 10.10
CA PRO A 207 -16.71 0.36 11.15
C PRO A 207 -15.82 -0.78 11.65
N LYS A 208 -16.38 -1.97 11.86
CA LYS A 208 -15.60 -3.15 12.28
C LYS A 208 -14.57 -3.55 11.24
N ALA A 209 -14.96 -3.59 9.98
CA ALA A 209 -14.05 -3.95 8.89
C ALA A 209 -12.92 -2.94 8.75
N LEU A 210 -13.18 -1.63 8.84
CA LEU A 210 -12.17 -0.59 8.84
C LEU A 210 -11.13 -0.79 9.96
N LEU A 211 -11.60 -0.98 11.19
CA LEU A 211 -10.71 -1.22 12.34
C LEU A 211 -9.93 -2.52 12.20
N CYS A 212 -10.60 -3.61 11.77
CA CYS A 212 -9.92 -4.88 11.51
C CYS A 212 -8.86 -4.76 10.40
N THR A 213 -9.13 -4.00 9.34
CA THR A 213 -8.17 -3.78 8.25
C THR A 213 -6.91 -3.10 8.76
N VAL A 214 -7.05 -2.02 9.55
CA VAL A 214 -5.88 -1.33 10.13
C VAL A 214 -5.14 -2.23 11.12
N ALA A 215 -5.86 -2.95 11.99
CA ALA A 215 -5.25 -3.85 12.96
C ALA A 215 -4.49 -5.01 12.27
N LEU A 216 -5.08 -5.64 11.27
CA LEU A 216 -4.43 -6.69 10.48
C LEU A 216 -3.22 -6.13 9.70
N GLY A 217 -3.38 -4.96 9.05
CA GLY A 217 -2.30 -4.29 8.35
C GLY A 217 -1.13 -3.98 9.27
N PHE A 218 -1.40 -3.54 10.51
CA PHE A 218 -0.37 -3.31 11.52
C PHE A 218 0.30 -4.61 11.97
N CYS A 219 -0.49 -5.63 12.35
CA CYS A 219 0.04 -6.89 12.85
C CYS A 219 0.83 -7.68 11.82
N THR A 220 0.49 -7.56 10.54
CA THR A 220 1.19 -8.25 9.46
C THR A 220 2.33 -7.40 8.86
N GLY A 221 2.13 -6.11 8.74
CA GLY A 221 3.09 -5.19 8.13
C GLY A 221 4.29 -4.92 9.01
N LEU A 222 4.10 -4.71 10.32
CA LEU A 222 5.20 -4.41 11.23
C LEU A 222 6.29 -5.50 11.26
N PRO A 223 5.97 -6.81 11.38
CA PRO A 223 6.98 -7.86 11.29
C PRO A 223 7.72 -7.88 9.95
N ILE A 224 7.03 -7.63 8.84
CA ILE A 224 7.64 -7.60 7.50
C ILE A 224 8.58 -6.39 7.37
N VAL A 225 8.17 -5.21 7.83
CA VAL A 225 9.02 -4.01 7.83
C VAL A 225 10.30 -4.26 8.64
N LEU A 226 10.18 -4.87 9.82
CA LEU A 226 11.34 -5.24 10.65
C LEU A 226 12.19 -6.30 9.95
N ALA A 227 11.59 -7.34 9.39
CA ALA A 227 12.33 -8.39 8.69
C ALA A 227 13.15 -7.82 7.53
N PHE A 228 12.57 -6.93 6.73
CA PHE A 228 13.27 -6.25 5.65
C PHE A 228 14.38 -5.35 6.20
N ALA A 229 14.09 -4.50 7.19
CA ALA A 229 15.06 -3.58 7.77
C ALA A 229 16.31 -4.29 8.32
N PHE A 230 16.15 -5.45 8.96
CA PHE A 230 17.26 -6.25 9.44
C PHE A 230 17.95 -7.09 8.37
N SER A 231 17.32 -7.36 7.24
CA SER A 231 17.83 -8.26 6.20
C SER A 231 18.51 -7.54 5.03
N VAL A 232 18.43 -6.22 4.94
CA VAL A 232 19.17 -5.44 3.94
C VAL A 232 20.66 -5.57 4.21
N GLN A 233 21.42 -6.18 3.29
CA GLN A 233 22.87 -6.36 3.43
C GLN A 233 23.65 -5.20 2.82
N ASP A 234 23.25 -4.77 1.62
CA ASP A 234 23.85 -3.66 0.90
C ASP A 234 22.76 -2.59 0.62
N LEU A 235 22.88 -1.47 1.34
CA LEU A 235 21.92 -0.38 1.20
C LEU A 235 22.07 0.32 -0.16
N ASP A 236 23.29 0.46 -0.68
CA ASP A 236 23.54 1.15 -1.93
C ASP A 236 23.02 0.35 -3.13
N ALA A 237 23.21 -0.97 -3.10
CA ALA A 237 22.63 -1.88 -4.09
C ALA A 237 21.09 -1.84 -4.05
N ALA A 238 20.48 -1.90 -2.86
CA ALA A 238 19.04 -1.81 -2.68
C ALA A 238 18.47 -0.46 -3.16
N LEU A 239 19.20 0.64 -2.94
CA LEU A 239 18.80 1.99 -3.38
C LEU A 239 18.87 2.17 -4.90
N SER A 240 19.77 1.47 -5.58
CA SER A 240 19.91 1.52 -7.03
C SER A 240 18.98 0.57 -7.78
N ALA A 241 18.42 -0.43 -7.09
CA ALA A 241 17.53 -1.43 -7.69
C ALA A 241 16.15 -0.86 -8.05
N THR A 242 15.56 -1.34 -9.15
CA THR A 242 14.19 -0.99 -9.56
C THR A 242 13.16 -1.42 -8.51
N VAL A 243 13.39 -2.57 -7.88
CA VAL A 243 12.55 -3.11 -6.79
C VAL A 243 13.47 -3.45 -5.61
N PRO A 244 13.68 -2.52 -4.67
CA PRO A 244 14.62 -2.68 -3.55
C PRO A 244 14.41 -3.93 -2.70
N SER A 245 13.16 -4.36 -2.52
CA SER A 245 12.82 -5.54 -1.71
C SER A 245 13.32 -6.86 -2.32
N LEU A 246 13.56 -6.92 -3.62
CA LEU A 246 14.10 -8.12 -4.27
C LEU A 246 15.61 -8.27 -4.07
N GLU A 247 16.33 -7.18 -3.86
CA GLU A 247 17.78 -7.20 -3.62
C GLU A 247 18.13 -7.90 -2.29
N ILE A 248 17.18 -7.97 -1.35
CA ILE A 248 17.34 -8.72 -0.09
C ILE A 248 17.48 -10.23 -0.34
N PHE A 249 16.95 -10.74 -1.45
CA PHE A 249 16.97 -12.16 -1.81
C PHE A 249 18.07 -12.52 -2.82
N ARG A 250 18.91 -11.59 -3.19
CA ARG A 250 20.03 -11.78 -4.11
C ARG A 250 21.32 -12.06 -3.35
#